data_18da2fb6b0325193e43d06ebc333b328
#
_entry.id   18da2fb6b0325193e43d06ebc333b328
#
_cell.length_a   1.000
_cell.length_b   1.000
_cell.length_c   1.000
_cell.angle_alpha   90.00
_cell.angle_beta   90.00
_cell.angle_gamma   90.00
#
_symmetry.space_group_name_H-M   'P 1'
#
loop_
_entity.id
_entity.type
_entity.pdbx_description
1 polymer ?
#
loop_
_entity_poly.entity_id
_entity_poly.type
_entity_poly.pdbx_seq_one_letter_code
_entity_poly.pdbx_strand_id
1 'polypeptide(L)'
;MGMARTPLRVAVVLDRPADASRVDAPDRVLRIWAMLRNADDELHQVSLRPEMMARLQRQFGALTAELERSLSPALAGELHRIIDRDKDTELTADELRVEYATLLAWTIGLVIEILTQLEAASAKIARPGPRPQLVTSQ
;
A
#
# COMPACT_ATOMS: atom_id res chain seq x y z
N MET A 1 -26.22 18.43 -8.69
CA MET A 1 -25.57 17.92 -9.34
C MET A 1 -24.34 17.78 -9.01
N GLY A 2 -24.02 17.02 -8.67
CA GLY A 2 -22.87 16.84 -8.20
C GLY A 2 -21.84 16.67 -9.20
N MET A 3 -21.00 17.42 -9.29
CA MET A 3 -20.03 17.20 -10.10
C MET A 3 -19.16 16.27 -9.49
N ALA A 4 -18.99 15.19 -10.02
CA ALA A 4 -18.07 14.23 -9.55
C ALA A 4 -16.71 14.86 -9.58
N ARG A 5 -16.18 15.19 -8.49
CA ARG A 5 -14.87 15.64 -8.44
C ARG A 5 -13.96 14.51 -8.69
N THR A 6 -13.18 14.59 -9.72
CA THR A 6 -12.13 13.63 -9.92
C THR A 6 -11.16 13.80 -8.78
N PRO A 7 -10.95 12.78 -7.98
CA PRO A 7 -10.03 12.90 -6.87
C PRO A 7 -8.65 13.22 -7.40
N LEU A 8 -8.00 14.12 -6.74
CA LEU A 8 -6.67 14.48 -7.12
C LEU A 8 -5.80 13.27 -6.88
N ARG A 9 -5.25 12.73 -7.93
CA ARG A 9 -4.37 11.58 -7.78
C ARG A 9 -2.95 12.09 -7.62
N VAL A 10 -2.41 11.90 -6.46
CA VAL A 10 -1.04 12.27 -6.21
C VAL A 10 -0.22 11.00 -6.19
N ALA A 11 0.66 10.87 -7.14
CA ALA A 11 1.57 9.73 -7.14
C ALA A 11 2.77 10.03 -6.23
N VAL A 12 3.25 9.03 -5.56
CA VAL A 12 4.41 9.16 -4.69
C VAL A 12 5.57 8.39 -5.30
N VAL A 13 6.67 9.08 -5.55
CA VAL A 13 7.89 8.47 -6.07
C VAL A 13 8.74 8.06 -4.88
N LEU A 14 9.10 6.80 -4.84
CA LEU A 14 9.88 6.27 -3.75
C LEU A 14 11.37 6.47 -3.99
N ASP A 15 12.09 6.77 -2.90
CA ASP A 15 13.51 6.96 -2.97
C ASP A 15 14.17 5.59 -2.93
N ARG A 16 14.36 4.99 -4.07
CA ARG A 16 14.97 3.67 -4.22
C ARG A 16 16.01 3.71 -5.34
N PRO A 17 16.99 2.82 -5.30
CA PRO A 17 17.99 2.76 -6.35
C PRO A 17 17.38 2.47 -7.73
N ALA A 18 16.29 1.70 -7.77
CA ALA A 18 15.67 1.38 -9.04
C ALA A 18 14.81 2.54 -9.49
N ASP A 19 15.04 2.99 -10.67
CA ASP A 19 14.24 4.06 -11.24
C ASP A 19 12.81 3.63 -11.45
N ALA A 20 11.91 4.54 -11.50
CA ALA A 20 10.50 4.30 -11.77
C ALA A 20 9.73 3.55 -10.69
N SER A 21 10.26 3.49 -9.47
CA SER A 21 9.48 2.99 -8.36
C SER A 21 8.52 4.07 -7.90
N ARG A 22 7.25 3.86 -8.13
CA ARG A 22 6.24 4.87 -7.85
C ARG A 22 4.97 4.23 -7.35
N VAL A 23 4.33 4.87 -6.40
CA VAL A 23 3.01 4.49 -5.93
C VAL A 23 2.01 5.46 -6.55
N ASP A 24 1.17 4.94 -7.43
CA ASP A 24 0.21 5.77 -8.18
C ASP A 24 -1.02 6.15 -7.37
N ALA A 25 -1.35 5.38 -6.36
CA ALA A 25 -2.51 5.65 -5.52
C ALA A 25 -2.17 5.38 -4.05
N PRO A 26 -1.45 6.30 -3.39
CA PRO A 26 -1.02 6.08 -2.02
C PRO A 26 -2.17 5.92 -1.02
N ASP A 27 -3.28 6.60 -1.22
CA ASP A 27 -4.46 6.47 -0.37
C ASP A 27 -5.04 5.04 -0.45
N ARG A 28 -5.01 4.46 -1.63
CA ARG A 28 -5.48 3.08 -1.83
C ARG A 28 -4.55 2.09 -1.15
N VAL A 29 -3.24 2.32 -1.22
CA VAL A 29 -2.27 1.48 -0.55
C VAL A 29 -2.49 1.51 0.97
N LEU A 30 -2.75 2.69 1.54
CA LEU A 30 -3.03 2.81 2.97
C LEU A 30 -4.29 2.05 3.37
N ARG A 31 -5.31 2.10 2.53
CA ARG A 31 -6.56 1.37 2.80
C ARG A 31 -6.34 -0.14 2.71
N ILE A 32 -5.60 -0.58 1.70
CA ILE A 32 -5.27 -2.01 1.55
C ILE A 32 -4.48 -2.50 2.76
N TRP A 33 -3.53 -1.70 3.22
CA TRP A 33 -2.77 -2.04 4.42
C TRP A 33 -3.67 -2.24 5.64
N ALA A 34 -4.64 -1.35 5.84
CA ALA A 34 -5.59 -1.48 6.95
C ALA A 34 -6.42 -2.77 6.82
N MET A 35 -6.83 -3.12 5.62
CA MET A 35 -7.59 -4.34 5.37
C MET A 35 -6.74 -5.58 5.60
N LEU A 36 -5.47 -5.53 5.21
CA LEU A 36 -4.54 -6.64 5.45
C LEU A 36 -4.31 -6.86 6.95
N ARG A 37 -4.21 -5.77 7.71
CA ARG A 37 -4.05 -5.86 9.17
C ARG A 37 -5.26 -6.53 9.81
N ASN A 38 -6.45 -6.14 9.39
CA ASN A 38 -7.67 -6.72 9.92
C ASN A 38 -7.78 -8.21 9.58
N ALA A 39 -7.41 -8.58 8.35
CA ALA A 39 -7.42 -9.99 7.94
C ALA A 39 -6.38 -10.80 8.71
N ASP A 40 -5.20 -10.23 8.92
CA ASP A 40 -4.15 -10.89 9.68
C ASP A 40 -4.60 -11.15 11.12
N ASP A 41 -5.29 -10.18 11.73
CA ASP A 41 -5.84 -10.34 13.07
C ASP A 41 -6.87 -11.46 13.10
N GLU A 42 -7.74 -11.58 12.10
CA GLU A 42 -8.70 -12.67 12.02
C GLU A 42 -8.01 -14.03 11.91
N LEU A 43 -6.91 -14.09 11.16
CA LEU A 43 -6.17 -15.34 10.98
C LEU A 43 -5.48 -15.83 12.24
N HIS A 44 -5.32 -14.95 13.24
CA HIS A 44 -4.71 -15.34 14.50
C HIS A 44 -5.73 -15.87 15.50
N GLN A 45 -6.99 -15.96 15.11
CA GLN A 45 -7.99 -16.54 16.00
C GLN A 45 -7.81 -18.05 16.10
N VAL A 46 -8.19 -18.59 17.24
CA VAL A 46 -7.93 -19.98 17.55
C VAL A 46 -8.61 -20.96 16.62
N SER A 47 -9.77 -20.60 16.10
CA SER A 47 -10.54 -21.50 15.26
C SER A 47 -10.94 -20.82 13.97
N LEU A 48 -10.46 -21.33 12.85
CA LEU A 48 -10.82 -20.81 11.54
C LEU A 48 -11.78 -21.78 10.87
N ARG A 49 -12.96 -21.30 10.57
CA ARG A 49 -13.94 -22.12 9.85
C ARG A 49 -13.61 -22.16 8.37
N PRO A 50 -13.98 -23.23 7.66
CA PRO A 50 -13.70 -23.33 6.23
C PRO A 50 -14.25 -22.15 5.41
N GLU A 51 -15.43 -21.62 5.77
CA GLU A 51 -16.00 -20.49 5.04
C GLU A 51 -15.17 -19.22 5.26
N MET A 52 -14.66 -19.04 6.46
CA MET A 52 -13.80 -17.90 6.77
C MET A 52 -12.50 -18.02 6.00
N MET A 53 -11.92 -19.20 5.94
CA MET A 53 -10.69 -19.44 5.19
C MET A 53 -10.88 -19.16 3.70
N ALA A 54 -11.99 -19.64 3.13
CA ALA A 54 -12.28 -19.39 1.73
C ALA A 54 -12.45 -17.91 1.45
N ARG A 55 -13.12 -17.20 2.34
CA ARG A 55 -13.31 -15.76 2.22
C ARG A 55 -11.96 -15.02 2.31
N LEU A 56 -11.13 -15.38 3.26
CA LEU A 56 -9.85 -14.75 3.44
C LEU A 56 -8.89 -15.03 2.28
N GLN A 57 -8.97 -16.21 1.69
CA GLN A 57 -8.18 -16.55 0.53
C GLN A 57 -8.60 -15.71 -0.69
N ARG A 58 -9.89 -15.56 -0.91
CA ARG A 58 -10.42 -14.72 -1.99
C ARG A 58 -10.03 -13.25 -1.76
N GLN A 59 -10.13 -12.80 -0.52
CA GLN A 59 -9.77 -11.43 -0.16
C GLN A 59 -8.28 -11.18 -0.41
N PHE A 60 -7.45 -12.14 -0.10
CA PHE A 60 -6.01 -12.03 -0.34
C PHE A 60 -5.73 -11.79 -1.84
N GLY A 61 -6.34 -12.59 -2.70
CA GLY A 61 -6.17 -12.41 -4.14
C GLY A 61 -6.68 -11.05 -4.63
N ALA A 62 -7.82 -10.61 -4.12
CA ALA A 62 -8.39 -9.32 -4.50
C ALA A 62 -7.53 -8.16 -4.02
N LEU A 63 -7.03 -8.22 -2.79
CA LEU A 63 -6.17 -7.17 -2.25
C LEU A 63 -4.82 -7.10 -2.97
N THR A 64 -4.25 -8.26 -3.30
CA THR A 64 -3.01 -8.32 -4.06
C THR A 64 -3.18 -7.68 -5.44
N ALA A 65 -4.25 -8.02 -6.13
CA ALA A 65 -4.53 -7.45 -7.45
C ALA A 65 -4.76 -5.94 -7.39
N GLU A 66 -5.49 -5.48 -6.37
CA GLU A 66 -5.75 -4.07 -6.20
C GLU A 66 -4.47 -3.31 -5.85
N LEU A 67 -3.62 -3.91 -5.04
CA LEU A 67 -2.33 -3.33 -4.71
C LEU A 67 -1.47 -3.18 -5.95
N GLU A 68 -1.41 -4.19 -6.80
CA GLU A 68 -0.65 -4.12 -8.05
C GLU A 68 -1.10 -2.96 -8.92
N ARG A 69 -2.39 -2.73 -9.00
CA ARG A 69 -2.93 -1.63 -9.81
C ARG A 69 -2.60 -0.25 -9.25
N SER A 70 -2.15 -0.18 -8.01
CA SER A 70 -1.80 1.07 -7.36
C SER A 70 -0.32 1.39 -7.49
N LEU A 71 0.45 0.54 -8.14
CA LEU A 71 1.90 0.61 -8.19
C LEU A 71 2.42 0.76 -9.62
N SER A 72 3.60 1.33 -9.73
CA SER A 72 4.32 1.35 -11.00
C SER A 72 4.72 -0.07 -11.39
N PRO A 73 5.01 -0.34 -12.66
CA PRO A 73 5.42 -1.68 -13.09
C PRO A 73 6.62 -2.24 -12.32
N ALA A 74 7.56 -1.40 -11.94
CA ALA A 74 8.73 -1.83 -11.19
C ALA A 74 8.33 -2.39 -9.82
N LEU A 75 7.45 -1.70 -9.11
CA LEU A 75 6.96 -2.14 -7.80
C LEU A 75 6.03 -3.34 -7.93
N ALA A 76 5.17 -3.36 -8.95
CA ALA A 76 4.30 -4.51 -9.19
C ALA A 76 5.14 -5.77 -9.47
N GLY A 77 6.23 -5.63 -10.22
CA GLY A 77 7.15 -6.74 -10.46
C GLY A 77 7.83 -7.23 -9.18
N GLU A 78 8.18 -6.31 -8.29
CA GLU A 78 8.75 -6.67 -7.00
C GLU A 78 7.73 -7.45 -6.16
N LEU A 79 6.48 -7.02 -6.17
CA LEU A 79 5.40 -7.70 -5.48
C LEU A 79 5.19 -9.10 -6.03
N HIS A 80 5.21 -9.26 -7.35
CA HIS A 80 5.07 -10.57 -7.98
C HIS A 80 6.17 -11.54 -7.57
N ARG A 81 7.38 -11.06 -7.36
CA ARG A 81 8.48 -11.93 -6.93
C ARG A 81 8.30 -12.45 -5.51
N ILE A 82 7.55 -11.70 -4.70
CA ILE A 82 7.33 -12.09 -3.32
C ILE A 82 6.08 -12.95 -3.18
N ILE A 83 5.04 -12.62 -3.94
CA ILE A 83 3.77 -13.32 -3.89
C ILE A 83 3.58 -14.05 -5.22
N ASP A 84 4.39 -15.07 -5.44
CA ASP A 84 4.27 -15.86 -6.64
C ASP A 84 3.62 -17.17 -6.24
N ARG A 85 2.35 -17.29 -6.40
CA ARG A 85 1.67 -18.52 -6.10
C ARG A 85 0.60 -18.81 -7.14
N ASP A 86 0.30 -20.09 -7.28
CA ASP A 86 -0.73 -20.55 -8.18
C ASP A 86 -2.08 -20.17 -7.59
N LYS A 87 -2.86 -19.41 -8.33
CA LYS A 87 -4.16 -18.93 -7.88
C LYS A 87 -5.16 -20.04 -7.63
N ASP A 88 -4.95 -21.18 -8.25
CA ASP A 88 -5.89 -22.30 -8.13
C ASP A 88 -5.54 -23.22 -6.95
N THR A 89 -4.45 -22.95 -6.26
CA THR A 89 -4.05 -23.78 -5.14
C THR A 89 -4.78 -23.38 -3.88
N GLU A 90 -5.43 -24.35 -3.26
CA GLU A 90 -6.08 -24.11 -1.98
C GLU A 90 -5.04 -24.11 -0.89
N LEU A 91 -5.03 -23.09 -0.06
CA LEU A 91 -4.04 -22.95 0.99
C LEU A 91 -4.52 -23.49 2.32
N THR A 92 -3.61 -24.05 3.08
CA THR A 92 -3.91 -24.43 4.46
C THR A 92 -3.95 -23.15 5.30
N ALA A 93 -4.44 -23.25 6.53
CA ALA A 93 -4.50 -22.10 7.43
C ALA A 93 -3.11 -21.52 7.69
N ASP A 94 -2.11 -22.39 7.90
CA ASP A 94 -0.76 -21.93 8.14
C ASP A 94 -0.15 -21.26 6.92
N GLU A 95 -0.40 -21.80 5.73
CA GLU A 95 0.06 -21.21 4.49
C GLU A 95 -0.58 -19.84 4.27
N LEU A 96 -1.87 -19.73 4.55
CA LEU A 96 -2.59 -18.47 4.40
C LEU A 96 -2.07 -17.42 5.38
N ARG A 97 -1.77 -17.82 6.61
CA ARG A 97 -1.15 -16.93 7.59
C ARG A 97 0.19 -16.39 7.10
N VAL A 98 1.01 -17.24 6.52
CA VAL A 98 2.31 -16.85 5.99
C VAL A 98 2.15 -15.88 4.82
N GLU A 99 1.20 -16.16 3.93
CA GLU A 99 0.96 -15.29 2.79
C GLU A 99 0.50 -13.89 3.22
N TYR A 100 -0.43 -13.82 4.16
CA TYR A 100 -0.88 -12.53 4.67
C TYR A 100 0.24 -11.79 5.41
N ALA A 101 1.01 -12.51 6.21
CA ALA A 101 2.12 -11.89 6.94
C ALA A 101 3.18 -11.34 5.99
N THR A 102 3.47 -12.07 4.92
CA THR A 102 4.44 -11.65 3.92
C THR A 102 3.96 -10.39 3.18
N LEU A 103 2.72 -10.40 2.74
CA LEU A 103 2.15 -9.24 2.03
C LEU A 103 2.03 -8.04 2.98
N LEU A 104 1.63 -8.26 4.21
CA LEU A 104 1.52 -7.20 5.19
C LEU A 104 2.88 -6.57 5.49
N ALA A 105 3.92 -7.38 5.66
CA ALA A 105 5.26 -6.89 5.92
C ALA A 105 5.80 -6.04 4.75
N TRP A 106 5.59 -6.50 3.53
CA TRP A 106 6.00 -5.75 2.35
C TRP A 106 5.24 -4.44 2.25
N THR A 107 3.93 -4.49 2.50
CA THR A 107 3.06 -3.31 2.42
C THR A 107 3.41 -2.30 3.52
N ILE A 108 3.76 -2.74 4.72
CA ILE A 108 4.20 -1.85 5.80
C ILE A 108 5.43 -1.07 5.36
N GLY A 109 6.39 -1.75 4.75
CA GLY A 109 7.58 -1.09 4.23
C GLY A 109 7.24 0.00 3.22
N LEU A 110 6.29 -0.30 2.34
CA LEU A 110 5.82 0.64 1.35
C LEU A 110 5.10 1.84 2.00
N VAL A 111 4.27 1.58 3.00
CA VAL A 111 3.55 2.62 3.74
C VAL A 111 4.54 3.57 4.44
N ILE A 112 5.58 3.03 5.04
CA ILE A 112 6.60 3.84 5.69
C ILE A 112 7.28 4.77 4.66
N GLU A 113 7.62 4.23 3.49
CA GLU A 113 8.22 5.04 2.43
C GLU A 113 7.27 6.13 1.94
N ILE A 114 5.99 5.80 1.77
CA ILE A 114 4.96 6.76 1.36
C ILE A 114 4.87 7.90 2.37
N LEU A 115 4.76 7.56 3.65
CA LEU A 115 4.62 8.56 4.70
C LEU A 115 5.87 9.43 4.80
N THR A 116 7.04 8.84 4.63
CA THR A 116 8.30 9.57 4.65
C THR A 116 8.37 10.58 3.50
N GLN A 117 7.95 10.16 2.31
CA GLN A 117 7.96 11.05 1.15
C GLN A 117 6.91 12.15 1.27
N LEU A 118 5.74 11.84 1.79
CA LEU A 118 4.70 12.83 2.00
C LEU A 118 5.13 13.86 3.06
N GLU A 119 5.80 13.39 4.10
CA GLU A 119 6.30 14.26 5.13
C GLU A 119 7.38 15.19 4.57
N ALA A 120 8.29 14.68 3.75
CA ALA A 120 9.31 15.47 3.10
C ALA A 120 8.71 16.52 2.17
N ALA A 121 7.69 16.14 1.42
CA ALA A 121 7.00 17.07 0.53
C ALA A 121 6.26 18.16 1.31
N SER A 122 5.66 17.78 2.42
CA SER A 122 4.96 18.69 3.28
C SER A 122 5.92 19.70 3.93
N ALA A 123 7.08 19.23 4.34
CA ALA A 123 8.12 20.08 4.90
C ALA A 123 8.66 21.09 3.86
N LYS A 124 8.74 20.66 2.60
CA LYS A 124 9.17 21.56 1.54
C LYS A 124 8.14 22.66 1.30
N ILE A 125 6.90 22.35 1.39
CA ILE A 125 5.83 23.31 1.20
C ILE A 125 5.76 24.26 2.39
N ALA A 126 5.91 23.74 3.59
CA ALA A 126 5.83 24.52 4.79
C ALA A 126 7.06 25.40 4.99
N ARG A 127 8.15 25.07 4.35
CA ARG A 127 9.31 25.84 4.40
C ARG A 127 9.29 26.74 3.23
N PRO A 128 8.76 27.89 3.35
CA PRO A 128 8.82 28.79 2.26
C PRO A 128 10.29 29.05 2.15
N GLY A 129 10.78 28.93 1.04
CA GLY A 129 12.14 29.22 0.83
C GLY A 129 12.49 30.51 1.52
N PRO A 130 13.48 31.17 1.14
CA PRO A 130 13.87 32.36 1.81
C PRO A 130 12.66 33.25 1.82
N ARG A 131 12.04 33.34 2.95
CA ARG A 131 10.95 34.13 3.09
C ARG A 131 11.20 35.37 2.43
N PRO A 132 10.36 35.76 1.59
CA PRO A 132 10.47 37.02 1.02
C PRO A 132 10.39 37.88 2.22
N GLN A 133 11.44 38.42 2.61
CA GLN A 133 11.46 39.17 3.65
C GLN A 133 10.56 40.20 3.44
N LEU A 134 9.62 40.20 4.13
CA LEU A 134 8.79 41.21 4.11
C LEU A 134 9.57 42.31 4.50
N VAL A 135 10.10 42.81 3.70
CA VAL A 135 10.82 43.83 3.98
C VAL A 135 10.01 44.87 4.28
N THR A 136 9.73 44.95 5.27
CA THR A 136 9.07 45.89 5.64
C THR A 136 9.96 46.90 5.74
N SER A 137 10.28 47.35 5.26
CA SER A 137 10.87 48.17 5.40
C SER A 137 10.65 49.02 5.71
N GLN A 138 10.64 49.14 6.03
CA GLN A 138 10.56 49.95 6.32
C GLN A 138 10.55 50.54 6.01
#